data_99d6fd149c6180144c148f651e46f636
#
_entry.id   99d6fd149c6180144c148f651e46f636
#
_cell.length_a   1.000
_cell.length_b   1.000
_cell.length_c   1.000
_cell.angle_alpha   90.00
_cell.angle_beta   90.00
_cell.angle_gamma   90.00
#
_symmetry.space_group_name_H-M   'P 1'
#
loop_
_entity.id
_entity.type
_entity.pdbx_description
1 polymer ?
#
loop_
_entity_poly.entity_id
_entity_poly.type
_entity_poly.pdbx_seq_one_letter_code
_entity_poly.pdbx_strand_id
1 'polypeptide(L)'
;MKPLDNSTLTEYRTCPRKAYFRYVKHWRQAGTEPIYFSFGSAWHAGLDALYSAFYEARSATGPTGSEWNRVRQSDEFANAMTEIAFTAFAKVWVEAGWPMEPTPEEMMMFKNRHPVKAKEMYFYYFKEMSEHMNRWNLVATERPFCVPLDTEDEKIFYSGRIDKVIEDESGQLWLLEHKTSTLFSKTAGFRYDFVQSFSPNSQIEGYMYATLFLQHMEELPNDREFAGVYVDASLVHKTQFYFKRIPIYYSDLLVAEWLQDVRYWYKSFQRSAESNEFPRSPHSCQSKYGQCSYINLCRSLPSMEQIPEDPPEDFVIDEWKPFTIEENGD
;
A
#
# COMPACT_ATOMS: atom_id res chain seq x y z
N MET A 1 6.68 11.99 -19.99
CA MET A 1 5.30 11.59 -19.60
C MET A 1 5.39 11.02 -18.20
N LYS A 2 4.54 11.46 -17.24
CA LYS A 2 4.59 10.91 -15.88
C LYS A 2 4.12 9.44 -15.92
N PRO A 3 4.78 8.53 -15.19
CA PRO A 3 4.30 7.16 -15.06
C PRO A 3 2.90 7.13 -14.44
N LEU A 4 2.10 6.17 -14.83
CA LEU A 4 0.80 5.91 -14.27
C LEU A 4 0.95 5.03 -13.01
N ASP A 5 0.12 5.23 -12.01
CA ASP A 5 0.06 4.36 -10.84
C ASP A 5 -1.36 3.88 -10.54
N ASN A 6 -1.47 2.90 -9.65
CA ASN A 6 -2.78 2.36 -9.26
C ASN A 6 -3.66 3.41 -8.57
N SER A 7 -3.08 4.36 -7.82
CA SER A 7 -3.83 5.38 -7.09
C SER A 7 -4.52 6.34 -8.06
N THR A 8 -3.79 6.83 -9.06
CA THR A 8 -4.31 7.71 -10.11
C THR A 8 -5.45 7.04 -10.90
N LEU A 9 -5.24 5.78 -11.32
CA LEU A 9 -6.26 5.02 -12.06
C LEU A 9 -7.50 4.75 -11.22
N THR A 10 -7.33 4.30 -9.99
CA THR A 10 -8.44 4.00 -9.08
C THR A 10 -9.27 5.25 -8.80
N GLU A 11 -8.61 6.39 -8.60
CA GLU A 11 -9.31 7.64 -8.37
C GLU A 11 -10.07 8.11 -9.61
N TYR A 12 -9.46 8.00 -10.80
CA TYR A 12 -10.11 8.35 -12.06
C TYR A 12 -11.33 7.46 -12.34
N ARG A 13 -11.20 6.16 -12.16
CA ARG A 13 -12.32 5.19 -12.28
C ARG A 13 -13.46 5.50 -11.31
N THR A 14 -13.11 5.95 -10.09
CA THR A 14 -14.09 6.31 -9.06
C THR A 14 -14.80 7.62 -9.38
N CYS A 15 -14.06 8.66 -9.72
CA CYS A 15 -14.59 9.97 -10.11
C CYS A 15 -13.55 10.75 -10.93
N PRO A 16 -13.73 10.91 -12.25
CA PRO A 16 -12.81 11.68 -13.09
C PRO A 16 -12.56 13.10 -12.56
N ARG A 17 -13.60 13.80 -12.07
CA ARG A 17 -13.45 15.14 -11.50
C ARG A 17 -12.56 15.17 -10.25
N LYS A 18 -12.63 14.15 -9.40
CA LYS A 18 -11.75 14.03 -8.23
C LYS A 18 -10.32 13.80 -8.65
N ALA A 19 -10.09 12.90 -9.63
CA ALA A 19 -8.76 12.68 -10.19
C ALA A 19 -8.18 13.94 -10.84
N TYR A 20 -9.00 14.74 -11.51
CA TYR A 20 -8.58 16.04 -12.04
C TYR A 20 -8.03 16.96 -10.95
N PHE A 21 -8.78 17.15 -9.87
CA PHE A 21 -8.30 18.00 -8.77
C PHE A 21 -7.02 17.45 -8.16
N ARG A 22 -6.95 16.15 -7.92
CA ARG A 22 -5.80 15.54 -7.22
C ARG A 22 -4.56 15.38 -8.07
N TYR A 23 -4.69 14.96 -9.34
CA TYR A 23 -3.56 14.52 -10.17
C TYR A 23 -3.25 15.42 -11.36
N VAL A 24 -4.20 16.25 -11.79
CA VAL A 24 -3.98 17.25 -12.86
C VAL A 24 -3.71 18.62 -12.26
N LYS A 25 -4.55 19.07 -11.33
CA LYS A 25 -4.35 20.33 -10.60
C LYS A 25 -3.40 20.20 -9.40
N HIS A 26 -3.10 18.99 -8.97
CA HIS A 26 -2.30 18.70 -7.77
C HIS A 26 -2.85 19.32 -6.48
N TRP A 27 -4.16 19.50 -6.39
CA TRP A 27 -4.79 20.09 -5.22
C TRP A 27 -5.03 19.02 -4.15
N ARG A 28 -4.60 19.31 -2.95
CA ARG A 28 -4.88 18.53 -1.75
C ARG A 28 -5.52 19.45 -0.71
N GLN A 29 -6.53 18.94 -0.01
CA GLN A 29 -7.12 19.70 1.08
C GLN A 29 -6.04 20.02 2.12
N ALA A 30 -5.97 21.29 2.57
CA ALA A 30 -5.03 21.72 3.60
C ALA A 30 -5.34 21.01 4.93
N GLY A 31 -4.30 20.81 5.74
CA GLY A 31 -4.39 20.11 7.01
C GLY A 31 -3.71 18.75 7.01
N THR A 32 -3.97 17.97 8.06
CA THR A 32 -3.38 16.65 8.22
C THR A 32 -4.01 15.63 7.27
N GLU A 33 -3.17 14.73 6.78
CA GLU A 33 -3.64 13.58 6.00
C GLU A 33 -4.60 12.72 6.83
N PRO A 34 -5.59 12.06 6.22
CA PRO A 34 -6.49 11.18 6.96
C PRO A 34 -5.73 10.11 7.73
N ILE A 35 -6.03 9.97 9.01
CA ILE A 35 -5.30 9.13 9.96
C ILE A 35 -5.12 7.67 9.52
N TYR A 36 -6.06 7.14 8.73
CA TYR A 36 -5.95 5.76 8.25
C TYR A 36 -4.85 5.58 7.19
N PHE A 37 -4.53 6.62 6.42
CA PHE A 37 -3.38 6.61 5.51
C PHE A 37 -2.08 6.72 6.30
N SER A 38 -1.95 7.73 7.17
CA SER A 38 -0.76 7.93 7.98
C SER A 38 -0.44 6.72 8.85
N PHE A 39 -1.47 6.10 9.47
CA PHE A 39 -1.29 4.87 10.24
C PHE A 39 -0.85 3.70 9.34
N GLY A 40 -1.43 3.57 8.15
CA GLY A 40 -1.02 2.57 7.17
C GLY A 40 0.46 2.71 6.78
N SER A 41 0.86 3.90 6.38
CA SER A 41 2.25 4.21 5.99
C SER A 41 3.24 3.97 7.14
N ALA A 42 2.90 4.41 8.36
CA ALA A 42 3.72 4.17 9.54
C ALA A 42 3.79 2.68 9.90
N TRP A 43 2.68 1.93 9.75
CA TRP A 43 2.63 0.47 9.96
C TRP A 43 3.55 -0.26 8.98
N HIS A 44 3.52 0.10 7.69
CA HIS A 44 4.40 -0.46 6.66
C HIS A 44 5.87 -0.21 6.98
N ALA A 45 6.25 1.03 7.33
CA ALA A 45 7.63 1.38 7.70
C ALA A 45 8.13 0.55 8.89
N GLY A 46 7.27 0.32 9.90
CA GLY A 46 7.62 -0.53 11.03
C GLY A 46 7.78 -2.00 10.65
N LEU A 47 6.88 -2.54 9.81
CA LEU A 47 7.04 -3.93 9.33
C LEU A 47 8.28 -4.08 8.45
N ASP A 48 8.63 -3.08 7.66
CA ASP A 48 9.85 -3.11 6.85
C ASP A 48 11.10 -3.20 7.74
N ALA A 49 11.20 -2.35 8.74
CA ALA A 49 12.28 -2.38 9.73
C ALA A 49 12.34 -3.72 10.50
N LEU A 50 11.16 -4.27 10.88
CA LEU A 50 11.06 -5.55 11.58
C LEU A 50 11.57 -6.72 10.73
N TYR A 51 11.15 -6.78 9.46
CA TYR A 51 11.60 -7.83 8.55
C TYR A 51 13.10 -7.74 8.28
N SER A 52 13.62 -6.55 8.01
CA SER A 52 15.05 -6.33 7.79
C SER A 52 15.87 -6.80 8.99
N ALA A 53 15.53 -6.35 10.19
CA ALA A 53 16.22 -6.73 11.43
C ALA A 53 16.12 -8.23 11.74
N PHE A 54 14.96 -8.85 11.46
CA PHE A 54 14.78 -10.29 11.66
C PHE A 54 15.72 -11.10 10.76
N TYR A 55 15.80 -10.77 9.47
CA TYR A 55 16.66 -11.52 8.54
C TYR A 55 18.14 -11.23 8.73
N GLU A 56 18.51 -10.04 9.18
CA GLU A 56 19.89 -9.73 9.62
C GLU A 56 20.28 -10.58 10.82
N ALA A 57 19.44 -10.65 11.87
CA ALA A 57 19.69 -11.46 13.06
C ALA A 57 19.76 -12.95 12.72
N ARG A 58 18.85 -13.45 11.86
CA ARG A 58 18.86 -14.83 11.37
C ARG A 58 20.14 -15.18 10.62
N SER A 59 20.62 -14.27 9.79
CA SER A 59 21.87 -14.45 9.03
C SER A 59 23.08 -14.47 9.93
N ALA A 60 23.11 -13.64 10.97
CA ALA A 60 24.22 -13.55 11.93
C ALA A 60 24.32 -14.79 12.85
N THR A 61 23.18 -15.39 13.21
CA THR A 61 23.13 -16.56 14.14
C THR A 61 23.13 -17.92 13.43
N GLY A 62 22.87 -17.94 12.11
CA GLY A 62 22.66 -19.13 11.31
C GLY A 62 21.21 -19.64 11.34
N PRO A 63 20.61 -19.87 10.16
CA PRO A 63 19.16 -20.04 10.01
C PRO A 63 18.59 -21.32 10.61
N THR A 64 19.38 -22.32 10.91
CA THR A 64 18.94 -23.67 11.33
C THR A 64 19.43 -24.11 12.71
N GLY A 65 20.19 -23.26 13.39
CA GLY A 65 20.80 -23.60 14.68
C GLY A 65 19.77 -23.67 15.83
N SER A 66 20.03 -24.55 16.82
CA SER A 66 19.25 -24.62 18.06
C SER A 66 19.25 -23.27 18.82
N GLU A 67 20.33 -22.53 18.70
CA GLU A 67 20.48 -21.20 19.27
C GLU A 67 19.52 -20.20 18.62
N TRP A 68 19.44 -20.15 17.30
CA TRP A 68 18.48 -19.30 16.58
C TRP A 68 17.04 -19.62 16.99
N ASN A 69 16.68 -20.90 17.04
CA ASN A 69 15.32 -21.29 17.45
C ASN A 69 14.98 -20.85 18.87
N ARG A 70 15.94 -20.89 19.79
CA ARG A 70 15.77 -20.38 21.16
C ARG A 70 15.62 -18.88 21.19
N VAL A 71 16.49 -18.15 20.46
CA VAL A 71 16.48 -16.68 20.40
C VAL A 71 15.17 -16.18 19.83
N ARG A 72 14.80 -16.63 18.63
CA ARG A 72 13.60 -16.11 17.92
C ARG A 72 12.27 -16.37 18.64
N GLN A 73 12.22 -17.35 19.54
CA GLN A 73 11.03 -17.68 20.32
C GLN A 73 10.98 -16.93 21.67
N SER A 74 12.06 -16.28 22.07
CA SER A 74 12.12 -15.55 23.33
C SER A 74 11.29 -14.27 23.31
N ASP A 75 10.79 -13.88 24.49
CA ASP A 75 10.07 -12.60 24.64
C ASP A 75 11.02 -11.42 24.53
N GLU A 76 12.31 -11.60 24.92
CA GLU A 76 13.33 -10.57 24.74
C GLU A 76 13.52 -10.23 23.26
N PHE A 77 13.59 -11.24 22.40
CA PHE A 77 13.74 -10.99 20.96
C PHE A 77 12.47 -10.38 20.37
N ALA A 78 11.28 -10.85 20.79
CA ALA A 78 10.02 -10.27 20.36
C ALA A 78 9.91 -8.79 20.76
N ASN A 79 10.34 -8.44 21.98
CA ASN A 79 10.39 -7.05 22.43
C ASN A 79 11.40 -6.23 21.62
N ALA A 80 12.60 -6.76 21.34
CA ALA A 80 13.60 -6.08 20.51
C ALA A 80 13.07 -5.78 19.10
N MET A 81 12.44 -6.75 18.43
CA MET A 81 11.80 -6.57 17.12
C MET A 81 10.67 -5.55 17.19
N THR A 82 9.90 -5.55 18.28
CA THR A 82 8.83 -4.56 18.50
C THR A 82 9.38 -3.14 18.62
N GLU A 83 10.46 -2.92 19.37
CA GLU A 83 11.08 -1.60 19.52
C GLU A 83 11.65 -1.08 18.19
N ILE A 84 12.29 -1.95 17.40
CA ILE A 84 12.78 -1.59 16.06
C ILE A 84 11.62 -1.15 15.17
N ALA A 85 10.56 -1.95 15.07
CA ALA A 85 9.37 -1.64 14.30
C ALA A 85 8.70 -0.34 14.78
N PHE A 86 8.55 -0.18 16.07
CA PHE A 86 7.90 0.99 16.66
C PHE A 86 8.70 2.28 16.45
N THR A 87 10.02 2.20 16.45
CA THR A 87 10.90 3.34 16.15
C THR A 87 10.68 3.83 14.72
N ALA A 88 10.61 2.93 13.75
CA ALA A 88 10.33 3.28 12.36
C ALA A 88 8.90 3.81 12.17
N PHE A 89 7.92 3.19 12.84
CA PHE A 89 6.54 3.70 12.90
C PHE A 89 6.49 5.13 13.42
N ALA A 90 7.13 5.39 14.58
CA ALA A 90 7.09 6.68 15.26
C ALA A 90 7.62 7.81 14.37
N LYS A 91 8.69 7.55 13.61
CA LYS A 91 9.26 8.51 12.68
C LYS A 91 8.23 8.96 11.64
N VAL A 92 7.63 8.02 10.91
CA VAL A 92 6.63 8.31 9.87
C VAL A 92 5.37 8.94 10.46
N TRP A 93 4.94 8.48 11.64
CA TRP A 93 3.77 8.99 12.34
C TRP A 93 3.91 10.47 12.74
N VAL A 94 5.06 10.84 13.29
CA VAL A 94 5.37 12.23 13.67
C VAL A 94 5.56 13.12 12.44
N GLU A 95 6.23 12.64 11.41
CA GLU A 95 6.40 13.35 10.14
C GLU A 95 5.05 13.66 9.47
N ALA A 96 4.05 12.80 9.68
CA ALA A 96 2.67 13.04 9.23
C ALA A 96 1.87 14.03 10.14
N GLY A 97 2.50 14.57 11.17
CA GLY A 97 1.92 15.58 12.06
C GLY A 97 1.06 15.04 13.20
N TRP A 98 1.11 13.73 13.51
CA TRP A 98 0.30 13.12 14.55
C TRP A 98 1.03 13.01 15.91
N PRO A 99 0.32 13.17 17.05
CA PRO A 99 0.94 13.10 18.37
C PRO A 99 1.31 11.66 18.75
N MET A 100 2.46 11.51 19.43
CA MET A 100 2.87 10.22 20.00
C MET A 100 2.07 9.83 21.26
N GLU A 101 1.60 10.81 22.00
CA GLU A 101 0.78 10.66 23.21
C GLU A 101 -0.59 11.30 22.98
N PRO A 102 -1.50 10.62 22.25
CA PRO A 102 -2.82 11.15 22.00
C PRO A 102 -3.67 11.16 23.29
N THR A 103 -4.51 12.18 23.44
CA THR A 103 -5.51 12.24 24.51
C THR A 103 -6.56 11.12 24.39
N PRO A 104 -7.32 10.81 25.46
CA PRO A 104 -8.40 9.83 25.38
C PRO A 104 -9.44 10.15 24.28
N GLU A 105 -9.76 11.43 24.09
CA GLU A 105 -10.67 11.91 23.06
C GLU A 105 -10.09 11.64 21.64
N GLU A 106 -8.81 11.94 21.46
CA GLU A 106 -8.10 11.66 20.20
C GLU A 106 -8.03 10.16 19.90
N MET A 107 -7.75 9.31 20.91
CA MET A 107 -7.77 7.85 20.74
C MET A 107 -9.12 7.32 20.25
N MET A 108 -10.22 7.92 20.72
CA MET A 108 -11.56 7.59 20.23
C MET A 108 -11.77 8.04 18.78
N MET A 109 -11.37 9.26 18.44
CA MET A 109 -11.44 9.79 17.06
C MET A 109 -10.57 8.98 16.09
N PHE A 110 -9.41 8.52 16.55
CA PHE A 110 -8.47 7.73 15.77
C PHE A 110 -8.92 6.28 15.52
N LYS A 111 -10.03 5.85 16.12
CA LYS A 111 -10.57 4.49 15.97
C LYS A 111 -9.50 3.41 16.18
N ASN A 112 -8.77 3.54 17.29
CA ASN A 112 -7.63 2.70 17.69
C ASN A 112 -6.37 2.79 16.79
N ARG A 113 -6.29 3.73 15.85
CA ARG A 113 -5.09 4.01 15.06
C ARG A 113 -4.21 5.01 15.80
N HIS A 114 -3.43 4.53 16.76
CA HIS A 114 -2.55 5.36 17.57
C HIS A 114 -1.28 4.60 17.98
N PRO A 115 -0.20 5.30 18.38
CA PRO A 115 1.11 4.68 18.64
C PRO A 115 1.07 3.53 19.65
N VAL A 116 0.35 3.70 20.76
CA VAL A 116 0.25 2.64 21.79
C VAL A 116 -0.32 1.34 21.18
N LYS A 117 -1.38 1.45 20.37
CA LYS A 117 -1.97 0.28 19.70
C LYS A 117 -1.01 -0.31 18.67
N ALA A 118 -0.29 0.50 17.91
CA ALA A 118 0.69 0.02 16.95
C ALA A 118 1.80 -0.79 17.64
N LYS A 119 2.33 -0.32 18.77
CA LYS A 119 3.35 -1.03 19.54
C LYS A 119 2.88 -2.41 20.01
N GLU A 120 1.66 -2.48 20.58
CA GLU A 120 1.05 -3.77 20.94
C GLU A 120 0.87 -4.68 19.71
N MET A 121 0.40 -4.13 18.60
CA MET A 121 0.20 -4.90 17.37
C MET A 121 1.51 -5.48 16.83
N TYR A 122 2.65 -4.76 16.86
CA TYR A 122 3.95 -5.30 16.43
C TYR A 122 4.38 -6.49 17.27
N PHE A 123 4.21 -6.42 18.59
CA PHE A 123 4.55 -7.54 19.47
C PHE A 123 3.76 -8.81 19.11
N TYR A 124 2.43 -8.69 19.00
CA TYR A 124 1.58 -9.83 18.67
C TYR A 124 1.77 -10.30 17.22
N TYR A 125 1.99 -9.37 16.29
CA TYR A 125 2.33 -9.71 14.91
C TYR A 125 3.61 -10.56 14.85
N PHE A 126 4.65 -10.15 15.52
CA PHE A 126 5.90 -10.90 15.56
C PHE A 126 5.70 -12.29 16.18
N LYS A 127 5.01 -12.38 17.32
CA LYS A 127 4.75 -13.68 17.99
C LYS A 127 3.98 -14.65 17.08
N GLU A 128 3.04 -14.14 16.26
CA GLU A 128 2.22 -14.98 15.37
C GLU A 128 2.93 -15.28 14.04
N MET A 129 3.66 -14.31 13.47
CA MET A 129 4.18 -14.41 12.11
C MET A 129 5.65 -14.84 12.01
N SER A 130 6.40 -14.84 13.12
CA SER A 130 7.85 -15.15 13.12
C SER A 130 8.18 -16.55 12.59
N GLU A 131 7.29 -17.53 12.78
CA GLU A 131 7.49 -18.89 12.24
C GLU A 131 7.43 -18.89 10.71
N HIS A 132 6.48 -18.18 10.12
CA HIS A 132 6.41 -18.02 8.67
C HIS A 132 7.62 -17.25 8.12
N MET A 133 8.03 -16.17 8.81
CA MET A 133 9.24 -15.42 8.44
C MET A 133 10.48 -16.30 8.48
N ASN A 134 10.56 -17.21 9.47
CA ASN A 134 11.68 -18.13 9.59
C ASN A 134 11.78 -19.14 8.44
N ARG A 135 10.66 -19.53 7.86
CA ARG A 135 10.60 -20.48 6.74
C ARG A 135 10.86 -19.85 5.39
N TRP A 136 10.76 -18.54 5.29
CA TRP A 136 10.92 -17.80 4.05
C TRP A 136 12.29 -17.15 3.96
N ASN A 137 12.69 -16.80 2.74
CA ASN A 137 13.84 -15.94 2.50
C ASN A 137 13.34 -14.60 1.98
N LEU A 138 13.88 -13.50 2.50
CA LEU A 138 13.62 -12.16 1.99
C LEU A 138 14.48 -11.92 0.76
N VAL A 139 13.86 -11.68 -0.37
CA VAL A 139 14.53 -11.40 -1.66
C VAL A 139 14.69 -9.90 -1.87
N ALA A 140 13.62 -9.13 -1.61
CA ALA A 140 13.64 -7.68 -1.71
C ALA A 140 12.60 -7.05 -0.77
N THR A 141 12.84 -5.80 -0.38
CA THR A 141 11.93 -4.97 0.42
C THR A 141 11.80 -3.61 -0.22
N GLU A 142 10.61 -3.00 -0.12
CA GLU A 142 10.31 -1.67 -0.69
C GLU A 142 10.78 -1.53 -2.15
N ARG A 143 10.59 -2.60 -2.96
CA ARG A 143 11.11 -2.67 -4.32
C ARG A 143 10.34 -1.75 -5.26
N PRO A 144 10.93 -0.67 -5.75
CA PRO A 144 10.32 0.19 -6.74
C PRO A 144 10.29 -0.47 -8.11
N PHE A 145 9.28 -0.10 -8.90
CA PHE A 145 9.21 -0.51 -10.30
C PHE A 145 8.62 0.60 -11.18
N CYS A 146 9.06 0.60 -12.44
CA CYS A 146 8.48 1.39 -13.51
C CYS A 146 8.52 0.54 -14.79
N VAL A 147 7.40 -0.08 -15.12
CA VAL A 147 7.30 -1.10 -16.18
C VAL A 147 6.44 -0.61 -17.34
N PRO A 148 6.77 -0.96 -18.60
CA PRO A 148 5.97 -0.56 -19.74
C PRO A 148 4.62 -1.29 -19.75
N LEU A 149 3.58 -0.56 -20.15
CA LEU A 149 2.25 -1.14 -20.42
C LEU A 149 2.01 -1.35 -21.92
N ASP A 150 3.01 -1.25 -22.72
CA ASP A 150 3.05 -1.08 -24.17
C ASP A 150 1.73 -1.32 -24.93
N THR A 151 1.38 -0.29 -25.69
CA THR A 151 0.54 -0.40 -26.86
C THR A 151 1.42 -0.15 -28.09
N GLU A 152 1.02 -0.63 -29.27
CA GLU A 152 1.78 -0.46 -30.52
C GLU A 152 2.13 1.00 -30.83
N ASP A 153 1.37 1.96 -30.28
CA ASP A 153 1.44 3.37 -30.61
C ASP A 153 1.99 4.29 -29.50
N GLU A 154 2.11 3.85 -28.23
CA GLU A 154 2.48 4.73 -27.12
C GLU A 154 3.31 4.02 -26.05
N LYS A 155 4.38 4.70 -25.60
CA LYS A 155 5.13 4.30 -24.42
C LYS A 155 4.42 4.79 -23.14
N ILE A 156 3.70 3.90 -22.51
CA ILE A 156 3.02 4.12 -21.24
C ILE A 156 3.79 3.33 -20.18
N PHE A 157 4.03 3.94 -19.03
CA PHE A 157 4.69 3.27 -17.92
C PHE A 157 3.75 3.18 -16.72
N TYR A 158 3.77 2.02 -16.09
CA TYR A 158 3.11 1.78 -14.82
C TYR A 158 4.15 1.69 -13.72
N SER A 159 3.95 2.44 -12.65
CA SER A 159 4.91 2.54 -11.55
C SER A 159 4.27 2.25 -10.21
N GLY A 160 5.09 1.81 -9.28
CA GLY A 160 4.69 1.52 -7.92
C GLY A 160 5.86 1.02 -7.10
N ARG A 161 5.53 0.49 -5.93
CA ARG A 161 6.50 -0.08 -5.02
C ARG A 161 5.92 -1.33 -4.38
N ILE A 162 6.62 -2.43 -4.53
CA ILE A 162 6.27 -3.72 -3.92
C ILE A 162 6.78 -3.72 -2.48
N ASP A 163 5.93 -3.99 -1.51
CA ASP A 163 6.33 -3.99 -0.10
C ASP A 163 7.45 -5.01 0.15
N LYS A 164 7.25 -6.28 -0.23
CA LYS A 164 8.30 -7.30 -0.11
C LYS A 164 8.18 -8.37 -1.19
N VAL A 165 9.32 -8.92 -1.56
CA VAL A 165 9.44 -10.15 -2.35
C VAL A 165 10.08 -11.20 -1.45
N ILE A 166 9.45 -12.35 -1.34
CA ILE A 166 9.91 -13.48 -0.53
C ILE A 166 10.03 -14.74 -1.39
N GLU A 167 10.92 -15.64 -0.99
CA GLU A 167 11.00 -17.01 -1.49
C GLU A 167 10.49 -17.94 -0.39
N ASP A 168 9.54 -18.80 -0.71
CA ASP A 168 9.00 -19.76 0.25
C ASP A 168 9.84 -21.05 0.35
N GLU A 169 9.42 -21.99 1.20
CA GLU A 169 10.11 -23.28 1.41
C GLU A 169 10.18 -24.16 0.15
N SER A 170 9.30 -23.93 -0.82
CA SER A 170 9.32 -24.64 -2.11
C SER A 170 10.19 -23.99 -3.17
N GLY A 171 10.79 -22.83 -2.86
CA GLY A 171 11.60 -22.03 -3.77
C GLY A 171 10.78 -21.17 -4.72
N GLN A 172 9.47 -20.98 -4.45
CA GLN A 172 8.61 -20.12 -5.23
C GLN A 172 8.67 -18.66 -4.74
N LEU A 173 8.58 -17.71 -5.66
CA LEU A 173 8.50 -16.29 -5.31
C LEU A 173 7.05 -15.88 -5.04
N TRP A 174 6.89 -15.13 -3.95
CA TRP A 174 5.65 -14.48 -3.57
C TRP A 174 5.90 -13.00 -3.30
N LEU A 175 4.92 -12.17 -3.59
CA LEU A 175 4.87 -10.84 -3.02
C LEU A 175 4.18 -10.88 -1.66
N LEU A 176 4.56 -9.96 -0.78
CA LEU A 176 3.89 -9.73 0.49
C LEU A 176 3.43 -8.28 0.52
N GLU A 177 2.13 -8.08 0.50
CA GLU A 177 1.47 -6.77 0.49
C GLU A 177 0.77 -6.54 1.83
N HIS A 178 1.25 -5.58 2.60
CA HIS A 178 0.71 -5.29 3.92
C HIS A 178 -0.57 -4.46 3.85
N LYS A 179 -1.60 -4.86 4.59
CA LYS A 179 -2.86 -4.12 4.67
C LYS A 179 -3.37 -4.03 6.11
N THR A 180 -3.76 -2.84 6.53
CA THR A 180 -4.46 -2.64 7.81
C THR A 180 -5.96 -2.51 7.61
N SER A 181 -6.75 -3.06 8.52
CA SER A 181 -8.21 -2.97 8.48
C SER A 181 -8.82 -2.86 9.87
N THR A 182 -9.96 -2.14 9.98
CA THR A 182 -10.82 -2.16 11.17
C THR A 182 -12.06 -3.02 10.97
N LEU A 183 -12.17 -3.70 9.83
CA LEU A 183 -13.35 -4.51 9.47
C LEU A 183 -13.29 -5.87 10.16
N PHE A 184 -13.77 -5.90 11.41
CA PHE A 184 -13.75 -7.07 12.28
C PHE A 184 -14.98 -7.96 12.13
N SER A 185 -14.77 -9.27 12.22
CA SER A 185 -15.77 -10.31 12.33
C SER A 185 -15.48 -11.18 13.56
N LYS A 186 -16.48 -11.37 14.43
CA LYS A 186 -16.33 -12.21 15.64
C LYS A 186 -16.00 -13.68 15.33
N THR A 187 -16.42 -14.17 14.18
CA THR A 187 -16.26 -15.58 13.78
C THR A 187 -15.01 -15.83 12.92
N ALA A 188 -14.57 -14.83 12.15
CA ALA A 188 -13.53 -15.00 11.14
C ALA A 188 -12.33 -14.02 11.27
N GLY A 189 -12.31 -13.20 12.34
CA GLY A 189 -11.29 -12.15 12.53
C GLY A 189 -11.52 -10.97 11.59
N PHE A 190 -11.43 -11.17 10.28
CA PHE A 190 -11.77 -10.16 9.28
C PHE A 190 -13.16 -10.38 8.68
N ARG A 191 -13.81 -9.28 8.30
CA ARG A 191 -15.07 -9.36 7.55
C ARG A 191 -14.82 -9.95 6.17
N TYR A 192 -15.83 -10.69 5.68
CA TYR A 192 -15.78 -11.37 4.39
C TYR A 192 -15.54 -10.41 3.21
N ASP A 193 -16.23 -9.25 3.20
CA ASP A 193 -16.07 -8.24 2.16
C ASP A 193 -14.64 -7.65 2.08
N PHE A 194 -13.93 -7.55 3.21
CA PHE A 194 -12.52 -7.17 3.22
C PHE A 194 -11.66 -8.25 2.58
N VAL A 195 -11.84 -9.51 2.95
CA VAL A 195 -11.05 -10.61 2.40
C VAL A 195 -11.28 -10.77 0.89
N GLN A 196 -12.51 -10.66 0.44
CA GLN A 196 -12.87 -10.79 -0.98
C GLN A 196 -12.44 -9.58 -1.84
N SER A 197 -12.13 -8.43 -1.24
CA SER A 197 -11.74 -7.23 -1.99
C SER A 197 -10.37 -7.32 -2.67
N PHE A 198 -9.62 -8.39 -2.45
CA PHE A 198 -8.28 -8.58 -3.01
C PHE A 198 -8.23 -9.43 -4.28
N SER A 199 -9.37 -10.01 -4.71
CA SER A 199 -9.44 -10.70 -6.01
C SER A 199 -10.88 -10.63 -6.56
N PRO A 200 -11.10 -9.95 -7.72
CA PRO A 200 -10.11 -9.17 -8.49
C PRO A 200 -9.68 -7.87 -7.79
N ASN A 201 -8.44 -7.45 -7.98
CA ASN A 201 -7.92 -6.21 -7.41
C ASN A 201 -6.79 -5.64 -8.28
N SER A 202 -7.00 -4.42 -8.78
CA SER A 202 -6.10 -3.79 -9.74
C SER A 202 -4.68 -3.55 -9.21
N GLN A 203 -4.49 -3.32 -7.90
CA GLN A 203 -3.16 -3.19 -7.32
C GLN A 203 -2.43 -4.54 -7.32
N ILE A 204 -3.12 -5.59 -6.88
CA ILE A 204 -2.56 -6.95 -6.78
C ILE A 204 -2.17 -7.47 -8.16
N GLU A 205 -3.07 -7.35 -9.13
CA GLU A 205 -2.85 -7.80 -10.51
C GLU A 205 -1.73 -6.98 -11.19
N GLY A 206 -1.69 -5.67 -10.94
CA GLY A 206 -0.62 -4.79 -11.42
C GLY A 206 0.76 -5.14 -10.84
N TYR A 207 0.80 -5.55 -9.57
CA TYR A 207 2.04 -6.03 -8.95
C TYR A 207 2.48 -7.39 -9.51
N MET A 208 1.55 -8.28 -9.83
CA MET A 208 1.85 -9.53 -10.53
C MET A 208 2.50 -9.23 -11.90
N TYR A 209 1.90 -8.34 -12.68
CA TYR A 209 2.45 -7.91 -13.96
C TYR A 209 3.87 -7.32 -13.82
N ALA A 210 4.05 -6.41 -12.87
CA ALA A 210 5.35 -5.78 -12.62
C ALA A 210 6.40 -6.81 -12.21
N THR A 211 6.04 -7.80 -11.38
CA THR A 211 6.96 -8.86 -10.95
C THR A 211 7.45 -9.71 -12.12
N LEU A 212 6.56 -10.12 -13.02
CA LEU A 212 6.94 -10.87 -14.22
C LEU A 212 7.88 -10.06 -15.12
N PHE A 213 7.61 -8.77 -15.26
CA PHE A 213 8.50 -7.89 -16.01
C PHE A 213 9.88 -7.77 -15.37
N LEU A 214 9.94 -7.59 -14.05
CA LEU A 214 11.20 -7.53 -13.31
C LEU A 214 11.97 -8.86 -13.37
N GLN A 215 11.30 -10.01 -13.37
CA GLN A 215 11.93 -11.31 -13.62
C GLN A 215 12.48 -11.41 -15.05
N HIS A 216 11.72 -10.94 -16.04
CA HIS A 216 12.17 -10.91 -17.43
C HIS A 216 13.42 -10.02 -17.62
N MET A 217 13.51 -8.92 -16.88
CA MET A 217 14.66 -8.01 -16.89
C MET A 217 15.81 -8.46 -15.97
N GLU A 218 15.72 -9.63 -15.34
CA GLU A 218 16.68 -10.18 -14.38
C GLU A 218 16.91 -9.28 -13.13
N GLU A 219 15.97 -8.39 -12.86
CA GLU A 219 15.96 -7.54 -11.66
C GLU A 219 15.36 -8.25 -10.43
N LEU A 220 14.66 -9.36 -10.65
CA LEU A 220 14.26 -10.37 -9.67
C LEU A 220 14.70 -11.75 -10.15
N PRO A 221 14.86 -12.75 -9.25
CA PRO A 221 15.25 -14.11 -9.63
C PRO A 221 14.32 -14.67 -10.72
N ASN A 222 14.86 -14.95 -11.93
CA ASN A 222 14.12 -15.44 -13.08
C ASN A 222 14.13 -16.99 -13.17
N ASP A 223 14.94 -17.65 -12.35
CA ASP A 223 15.01 -19.09 -12.16
C ASP A 223 14.00 -19.63 -11.12
N ARG A 224 13.17 -18.75 -10.57
CA ARG A 224 12.12 -19.07 -9.59
C ARG A 224 10.74 -18.86 -10.17
N GLU A 225 9.84 -19.81 -9.92
CA GLU A 225 8.44 -19.68 -10.30
C GLU A 225 7.76 -18.60 -9.43
N PHE A 226 7.04 -17.69 -10.07
CA PHE A 226 6.22 -16.70 -9.37
C PHE A 226 4.84 -17.28 -9.05
N ALA A 227 4.52 -17.43 -7.78
CA ALA A 227 3.30 -18.09 -7.32
C ALA A 227 2.14 -17.12 -7.06
N GLY A 228 2.41 -15.85 -6.73
CA GLY A 228 1.35 -14.87 -6.49
C GLY A 228 1.65 -13.86 -5.39
N VAL A 229 0.61 -13.38 -4.75
CA VAL A 229 0.67 -12.33 -3.71
C VAL A 229 0.03 -12.83 -2.42
N TYR A 230 0.73 -12.74 -1.30
CA TYR A 230 0.14 -12.79 0.02
C TYR A 230 -0.30 -11.39 0.45
N VAL A 231 -1.59 -11.19 0.64
CA VAL A 231 -2.06 -10.01 1.37
C VAL A 231 -1.92 -10.28 2.87
N ASP A 232 -0.97 -9.57 3.48
CA ASP A 232 -0.64 -9.68 4.90
C ASP A 232 -1.48 -8.69 5.71
N ALA A 233 -2.65 -9.14 6.13
CA ALA A 233 -3.68 -8.32 6.74
C ALA A 233 -3.49 -8.22 8.25
N SER A 234 -3.50 -6.99 8.78
CA SER A 234 -3.40 -6.67 10.20
C SER A 234 -4.67 -5.97 10.70
N LEU A 235 -5.31 -6.52 11.73
CA LEU A 235 -6.53 -5.95 12.29
C LEU A 235 -6.22 -4.85 13.31
N VAL A 236 -6.68 -3.63 13.04
CA VAL A 236 -6.66 -2.52 14.01
C VAL A 236 -7.95 -2.56 14.83
N HIS A 237 -7.88 -3.11 16.04
CA HIS A 237 -9.03 -3.29 16.92
C HIS A 237 -8.70 -2.96 18.37
N LYS A 238 -9.70 -2.58 19.17
CA LYS A 238 -9.49 -2.15 20.56
C LYS A 238 -8.84 -3.23 21.43
N THR A 239 -9.31 -4.47 21.31
CA THR A 239 -8.96 -5.58 22.22
C THR A 239 -8.50 -6.85 21.51
N GLN A 240 -8.68 -6.93 20.18
CA GLN A 240 -8.32 -8.12 19.41
C GLN A 240 -7.06 -7.87 18.61
N PHE A 241 -6.18 -8.83 18.60
CA PHE A 241 -5.04 -8.91 17.69
C PHE A 241 -5.31 -10.07 16.73
N TYR A 242 -5.39 -9.75 15.45
CA TYR A 242 -5.64 -10.76 14.44
C TYR A 242 -4.87 -10.41 13.18
N PHE A 243 -4.12 -11.36 12.68
CA PHE A 243 -3.31 -11.24 11.49
C PHE A 243 -3.65 -12.39 10.55
N LYS A 244 -3.63 -12.14 9.26
CA LYS A 244 -3.98 -13.17 8.28
C LYS A 244 -3.24 -12.94 6.98
N ARG A 245 -2.60 -13.99 6.48
CA ARG A 245 -2.07 -14.04 5.12
C ARG A 245 -3.11 -14.64 4.19
N ILE A 246 -3.51 -13.86 3.20
CA ILE A 246 -4.53 -14.22 2.22
C ILE A 246 -3.78 -14.47 0.90
N PRO A 247 -3.67 -15.73 0.45
CA PRO A 247 -3.00 -16.02 -0.81
C PRO A 247 -3.90 -15.63 -1.98
N ILE A 248 -3.34 -14.90 -2.93
CA ILE A 248 -3.91 -14.61 -4.24
C ILE A 248 -2.95 -15.21 -5.26
N TYR A 249 -3.33 -16.33 -5.83
CA TYR A 249 -2.49 -17.06 -6.76
C TYR A 249 -2.35 -16.33 -8.09
N TYR A 250 -1.16 -16.40 -8.65
CA TYR A 250 -0.89 -15.90 -10.00
C TYR A 250 -1.75 -16.61 -11.04
N SER A 251 -2.17 -15.86 -12.06
CA SER A 251 -2.86 -16.38 -13.21
C SER A 251 -2.59 -15.49 -14.43
N ASP A 252 -2.12 -16.09 -15.52
CA ASP A 252 -1.91 -15.39 -16.81
C ASP A 252 -3.17 -14.67 -17.28
N LEU A 253 -4.34 -15.30 -17.08
CA LEU A 253 -5.62 -14.72 -17.51
C LEU A 253 -5.98 -13.46 -16.70
N LEU A 254 -5.75 -13.47 -15.39
CA LEU A 254 -6.02 -12.29 -14.54
C LEU A 254 -5.11 -11.12 -14.92
N VAL A 255 -3.83 -11.40 -15.15
CA VAL A 255 -2.86 -10.36 -15.55
C VAL A 255 -3.15 -9.83 -16.95
N ALA A 256 -3.53 -10.70 -17.89
CA ALA A 256 -3.89 -10.29 -19.25
C ALA A 256 -5.15 -9.41 -19.27
N GLU A 257 -6.18 -9.76 -18.49
CA GLU A 257 -7.41 -8.98 -18.35
C GLU A 257 -7.12 -7.63 -17.70
N TRP A 258 -6.34 -7.62 -16.61
CA TRP A 258 -5.90 -6.40 -15.95
C TRP A 258 -5.15 -5.46 -16.93
N LEU A 259 -4.29 -6.02 -17.79
CA LEU A 259 -3.52 -5.22 -18.75
C LEU A 259 -4.43 -4.55 -19.79
N GLN A 260 -5.50 -5.22 -20.23
CA GLN A 260 -6.52 -4.65 -21.11
C GLN A 260 -7.29 -3.53 -20.39
N ASP A 261 -7.72 -3.79 -19.16
CA ASP A 261 -8.44 -2.84 -18.34
C ASP A 261 -7.64 -1.56 -18.09
N VAL A 262 -6.38 -1.70 -17.68
CA VAL A 262 -5.54 -0.54 -17.36
C VAL A 262 -5.25 0.31 -18.60
N ARG A 263 -5.06 -0.30 -19.76
CA ARG A 263 -4.90 0.38 -21.06
C ARG A 263 -6.18 1.13 -21.47
N TYR A 264 -7.34 0.54 -21.26
CA TYR A 264 -8.63 1.18 -21.53
C TYR A 264 -8.81 2.43 -20.66
N TRP A 265 -8.56 2.32 -19.36
CA TRP A 265 -8.72 3.42 -18.41
C TRP A 265 -7.68 4.52 -18.63
N TYR A 266 -6.46 4.15 -18.98
CA TYR A 266 -5.44 5.14 -19.35
C TYR A 266 -5.86 5.95 -20.58
N LYS A 267 -6.29 5.31 -21.66
CA LYS A 267 -6.80 5.99 -22.84
C LYS A 267 -8.00 6.89 -22.54
N SER A 268 -8.86 6.47 -21.61
CA SER A 268 -9.98 7.28 -21.14
C SER A 268 -9.51 8.53 -20.38
N PHE A 269 -8.51 8.36 -19.51
CA PHE A 269 -7.90 9.49 -18.79
C PHE A 269 -7.23 10.49 -19.74
N GLN A 270 -6.48 10.01 -20.73
CA GLN A 270 -5.87 10.86 -21.75
C GLN A 270 -6.91 11.69 -22.53
N ARG A 271 -7.98 11.05 -23.01
CA ARG A 271 -9.07 11.77 -23.70
C ARG A 271 -9.68 12.87 -22.81
N SER A 272 -9.92 12.55 -21.53
CA SER A 272 -10.41 13.56 -20.58
C SER A 272 -9.42 14.72 -20.41
N ALA A 273 -8.12 14.45 -20.42
CA ALA A 273 -7.09 15.49 -20.32
C ALA A 273 -7.01 16.35 -21.59
N GLU A 274 -7.09 15.74 -22.77
CA GLU A 274 -7.05 16.42 -24.07
C GLU A 274 -8.29 17.30 -24.30
N SER A 275 -9.48 16.79 -23.94
CA SER A 275 -10.75 17.54 -24.10
C SER A 275 -11.04 18.47 -22.90
N ASN A 276 -10.25 18.42 -21.84
CA ASN A 276 -10.53 19.06 -20.54
C ASN A 276 -11.92 18.69 -19.99
N GLU A 277 -12.35 17.45 -20.22
CA GLU A 277 -13.65 16.95 -19.77
C GLU A 277 -13.50 15.90 -18.68
N PHE A 278 -13.74 16.29 -17.45
CA PHE A 278 -13.69 15.41 -16.28
C PHE A 278 -15.06 15.34 -15.60
N PRO A 279 -15.92 14.38 -15.99
CA PRO A 279 -17.27 14.27 -15.45
C PRO A 279 -17.26 13.93 -13.95
N ARG A 280 -18.33 14.35 -13.25
CA ARG A 280 -18.55 14.01 -11.84
C ARG A 280 -19.20 12.63 -11.73
N SER A 281 -18.82 11.88 -10.70
CA SER A 281 -19.50 10.66 -10.29
C SER A 281 -20.22 10.87 -8.95
N PRO A 282 -21.47 11.33 -8.92
CA PRO A 282 -22.17 11.69 -7.68
C PRO A 282 -22.26 10.54 -6.66
N HIS A 283 -22.30 9.30 -7.13
CA HIS A 283 -22.32 8.10 -6.27
C HIS A 283 -21.07 7.93 -5.41
N SER A 284 -19.93 8.53 -5.82
CA SER A 284 -18.67 8.47 -5.07
C SER A 284 -18.48 9.62 -4.08
N CYS A 285 -19.43 10.58 -4.02
CA CYS A 285 -19.34 11.73 -3.11
C CYS A 285 -19.46 11.37 -1.64
N GLN A 286 -20.07 10.22 -1.34
CA GLN A 286 -20.15 9.62 -0.01
C GLN A 286 -19.64 8.19 -0.07
N SER A 287 -18.74 7.82 0.83
CA SER A 287 -18.17 6.49 0.91
C SER A 287 -18.14 5.99 2.35
N LYS A 288 -17.79 4.73 2.55
CA LYS A 288 -17.55 4.17 3.91
C LYS A 288 -16.42 4.89 4.68
N TYR A 289 -15.61 5.67 3.99
CA TYR A 289 -14.52 6.44 4.58
C TYR A 289 -14.91 7.91 4.87
N GLY A 290 -16.14 8.30 4.55
CA GLY A 290 -16.66 9.65 4.73
C GLY A 290 -16.97 10.36 3.42
N GLN A 291 -17.10 11.66 3.54
CA GLN A 291 -17.43 12.56 2.44
C GLN A 291 -16.19 12.86 1.60
N CYS A 292 -16.37 12.99 0.28
CA CYS A 292 -15.32 13.40 -0.65
C CYS A 292 -14.74 14.77 -0.29
N SER A 293 -13.42 14.88 -0.20
CA SER A 293 -12.72 16.13 0.13
C SER A 293 -13.03 17.29 -0.84
N TYR A 294 -13.39 16.98 -2.08
CA TYR A 294 -13.67 17.99 -3.11
C TYR A 294 -15.16 18.28 -3.30
N ILE A 295 -16.04 17.78 -2.42
CA ILE A 295 -17.49 17.92 -2.62
C ILE A 295 -17.93 19.39 -2.63
N ASN A 296 -17.33 20.24 -1.79
CA ASN A 296 -17.64 21.65 -1.74
C ASN A 296 -17.18 22.38 -3.02
N LEU A 297 -16.00 22.01 -3.56
CA LEU A 297 -15.57 22.53 -4.87
C LEU A 297 -16.53 22.14 -5.99
N CYS A 298 -16.98 20.89 -6.02
CA CYS A 298 -17.94 20.42 -7.03
C CYS A 298 -19.32 21.09 -6.91
N ARG A 299 -19.69 21.61 -5.73
CA ARG A 299 -20.93 22.36 -5.51
C ARG A 299 -20.81 23.85 -5.91
N SER A 300 -19.68 24.47 -5.55
CA SER A 300 -19.43 25.88 -5.84
C SER A 300 -18.95 26.13 -7.27
N LEU A 301 -18.26 25.14 -7.88
CA LEU A 301 -17.69 25.20 -9.22
C LEU A 301 -18.25 24.04 -10.07
N PRO A 302 -19.52 24.08 -10.49
CA PRO A 302 -20.16 22.96 -11.17
C PRO A 302 -19.64 22.71 -12.59
N SER A 303 -19.11 23.73 -13.28
CA SER A 303 -18.51 23.59 -14.61
C SER A 303 -16.99 23.53 -14.56
N MET A 304 -16.36 22.85 -15.52
CA MET A 304 -14.90 22.82 -15.68
C MET A 304 -14.32 24.21 -15.95
N GLU A 305 -15.06 25.04 -16.70
CA GLU A 305 -14.66 26.41 -17.07
C GLU A 305 -14.56 27.36 -15.87
N GLN A 306 -15.27 27.05 -14.78
CA GLN A 306 -15.27 27.85 -13.55
C GLN A 306 -14.12 27.50 -12.60
N ILE A 307 -13.39 26.39 -12.86
CA ILE A 307 -12.31 25.95 -12.00
C ILE A 307 -11.12 26.90 -12.19
N PRO A 308 -10.67 27.59 -11.12
CA PRO A 308 -9.54 28.51 -11.22
C PRO A 308 -8.22 27.81 -11.50
N GLU A 309 -7.21 28.59 -11.89
CA GLU A 309 -5.83 28.07 -12.03
C GLU A 309 -5.22 27.76 -10.68
N ASP A 310 -5.37 28.67 -9.72
CA ASP A 310 -4.84 28.55 -8.37
C ASP A 310 -5.78 27.77 -7.45
N PRO A 311 -5.26 27.05 -6.45
CA PRO A 311 -6.08 26.32 -5.49
C PRO A 311 -6.90 27.29 -4.64
N PRO A 312 -8.17 26.96 -4.33
CA PRO A 312 -8.96 27.67 -3.34
C PRO A 312 -8.31 27.62 -1.94
N GLU A 313 -8.74 28.53 -1.05
CA GLU A 313 -8.12 28.80 0.26
C GLU A 313 -7.94 27.54 1.15
N ASP A 314 -8.85 26.57 1.05
CA ASP A 314 -8.78 25.30 1.80
C ASP A 314 -7.89 24.22 1.14
N PHE A 315 -7.21 24.56 0.03
CA PHE A 315 -6.40 23.61 -0.71
C PHE A 315 -4.96 24.12 -0.91
N VAL A 316 -4.05 23.19 -0.99
CA VAL A 316 -2.63 23.44 -1.29
C VAL A 316 -2.23 22.65 -2.53
N ILE A 317 -1.22 23.16 -3.24
CA ILE A 317 -0.57 22.37 -4.30
C ILE A 317 0.32 21.34 -3.64
N ASP A 318 0.05 20.08 -3.94
CA ASP A 318 0.81 18.92 -3.47
C ASP A 318 0.99 17.98 -4.65
N GLU A 319 2.13 18.13 -5.32
CA GLU A 319 2.42 17.35 -6.50
C GLU A 319 2.51 15.87 -6.17
N TRP A 320 1.55 15.09 -6.66
CA TRP A 320 1.63 13.65 -6.59
C TRP A 320 2.76 13.18 -7.51
N LYS A 321 3.77 12.59 -6.89
CA LYS A 321 4.88 11.95 -7.61
C LYS A 321 4.67 10.44 -7.48
N PRO A 322 4.11 9.78 -8.51
CA PRO A 322 4.21 8.34 -8.59
C PRO A 322 5.70 8.03 -8.58
N PHE A 323 6.08 6.91 -8.00
CA PHE A 323 7.48 6.56 -7.77
C PHE A 323 8.35 6.96 -8.97
N THR A 324 9.29 7.87 -8.75
CA THR A 324 10.38 8.16 -9.69
C THR A 324 11.57 7.29 -9.26
N ILE A 325 12.12 6.50 -10.17
CA ILE A 325 13.47 5.96 -10.00
C ILE A 325 14.33 7.21 -9.88
N GLU A 326 14.88 7.48 -8.70
CA GLU A 326 15.94 8.47 -8.58
C GLU A 326 17.04 7.98 -9.54
N GLU A 327 17.34 8.78 -10.53
CA GLU A 327 18.56 8.61 -11.29
C GLU A 327 19.68 8.69 -10.24
N ASN A 328 20.20 7.53 -9.83
CA ASN A 328 21.44 7.49 -9.09
C ASN A 328 22.46 8.19 -9.99
N GLY A 329 22.68 9.47 -9.69
CA GLY A 329 23.74 10.23 -10.34
C GLY A 329 25.06 9.49 -10.15
N ASP A 330 25.77 9.35 -11.24
CA ASP A 330 27.14 8.85 -11.36
C ASP A 330 28.10 9.42 -10.30
#